data_28c9bf88d788f113f0b091bafc20af31
#
_entry.id   28c9bf88d788f113f0b091bafc20af31
#
_cell.length_a   1.000
_cell.length_b   1.000
_cell.length_c   1.000
_cell.angle_alpha   90.00
_cell.angle_beta   90.00
_cell.angle_gamma   90.00
#
_symmetry.space_group_name_H-M   'P 1'
#
loop_
_entity.id
_entity.type
_entity.pdbx_description
1 polymer ?
#
loop_
_entity_poly.entity_id
_entity_poly.type
_entity_poly.pdbx_seq_one_letter_code
_entity_poly.pdbx_strand_id
1 'polypeptide(L)'
;MYAYLDGKISEIGAETLAIDVNGVGYEVFCDLFTLSSVKAGDRVKLYTYLSVKEDSMTLFGFKEKSFKDMFITLLSVNGVGPRVAIKTLSVMKPEEDRKSVV
;
A
#
# COMPACT_ATOMS: atom_id res chain seq x y z
N MET A 1 13.40 -8.70 -1.68
CA MET A 1 11.99 -8.34 -1.79
C MET A 1 11.40 -8.14 -0.40
N TYR A 2 10.60 -7.12 -0.22
CA TYR A 2 10.04 -6.80 1.09
C TYR A 2 8.61 -7.28 1.16
N ALA A 3 8.33 -8.28 2.01
CA ALA A 3 6.97 -8.79 2.19
C ALA A 3 6.11 -7.81 2.98
N TYR A 4 6.70 -7.18 3.97
CA TYR A 4 6.00 -6.19 4.80
C TYR A 4 7.03 -5.30 5.50
N LEU A 5 6.54 -4.16 5.98
CA LEU A 5 7.31 -3.28 6.85
C LEU A 5 6.51 -3.05 8.11
N ASP A 6 7.15 -3.21 9.25
CA ASP A 6 6.52 -3.01 10.55
C ASP A 6 7.25 -1.86 11.24
N GLY A 7 6.56 -0.76 11.44
CA GLY A 7 7.19 0.41 12.02
C GLY A 7 6.19 1.48 12.39
N LYS A 8 6.71 2.70 12.56
CA LYS A 8 5.92 3.83 12.99
C LYS A 8 5.74 4.80 11.83
N ILE A 9 4.51 5.27 11.64
CA ILE A 9 4.23 6.26 10.60
C ILE A 9 4.83 7.60 11.03
N SER A 10 5.70 8.15 10.19
CA SER A 10 6.32 9.45 10.50
C SER A 10 5.66 10.60 9.75
N GLU A 11 5.22 10.37 8.50
CA GLU A 11 4.56 11.40 7.70
C GLU A 11 3.53 10.77 6.79
N ILE A 12 2.48 11.52 6.49
CA ILE A 12 1.43 11.07 5.56
C ILE A 12 1.21 12.17 4.53
N GLY A 13 1.31 11.79 3.26
CA GLY A 13 1.03 12.70 2.15
C GLY A 13 -0.23 12.33 1.42
N ALA A 14 -0.39 12.89 0.22
CA ALA A 14 -1.60 12.66 -0.58
C ALA A 14 -1.62 11.25 -1.18
N GLU A 15 -0.45 10.71 -1.53
CA GLU A 15 -0.36 9.40 -2.17
C GLU A 15 0.65 8.49 -1.48
N THR A 16 1.49 9.05 -0.63
CA THR A 16 2.56 8.29 0.02
C THR A 16 2.54 8.54 1.51
N LEU A 17 3.20 7.64 2.22
CA LEU A 17 3.53 7.88 3.61
C LEU A 17 4.96 7.45 3.84
N ALA A 18 5.53 7.89 4.95
CA ALA A 18 6.85 7.44 5.38
C ALA A 18 6.68 6.59 6.62
N ILE A 19 7.21 5.38 6.57
CA ILE A 19 7.19 4.48 7.72
C ILE A 19 8.62 4.32 8.22
N ASP A 20 8.81 4.56 9.50
CA ASP A 20 10.11 4.50 10.16
C ASP A 20 10.30 3.12 10.74
N VAL A 21 11.26 2.39 10.23
CA VAL A 21 11.60 1.06 10.71
C VAL A 21 13.02 1.12 11.25
N ASN A 22 13.13 1.19 12.57
CA ASN A 22 14.41 1.24 13.26
C ASN A 22 15.31 2.38 12.76
N GLY A 23 14.73 3.54 12.52
CA GLY A 23 15.48 4.72 12.12
C GLY A 23 15.65 4.89 10.62
N VAL A 24 15.13 3.95 9.81
CA VAL A 24 15.15 4.08 8.36
C VAL A 24 13.74 4.44 7.90
N GLY A 25 13.60 5.55 7.19
CA GLY A 25 12.32 5.99 6.67
C GLY A 25 12.09 5.46 5.26
N TYR A 26 11.05 4.68 5.09
CA TYR A 26 10.67 4.16 3.77
C TYR A 26 9.49 4.94 3.25
N GLU A 27 9.60 5.45 2.04
CA GLU A 27 8.49 6.10 1.36
C GLU A 27 7.69 5.03 0.65
N VAL A 28 6.39 4.98 0.93
CA VAL A 28 5.51 3.92 0.43
C VAL A 28 4.29 4.55 -0.21
N PHE A 29 4.01 4.18 -1.45
CA PHE A 29 2.76 4.56 -2.11
C PHE A 29 1.65 3.68 -1.58
N CYS A 30 0.54 4.28 -1.19
CA CYS A 30 -0.56 3.54 -0.59
C CYS A 30 -1.89 3.90 -1.24
N ASP A 31 -2.86 2.99 -1.12
CA ASP A 31 -4.22 3.29 -1.53
C ASP A 31 -4.85 4.29 -0.55
N LEU A 32 -5.92 4.92 -0.97
CA LEU A 32 -6.57 5.94 -0.14
C LEU A 32 -7.11 5.37 1.17
N PHE A 33 -7.59 4.14 1.14
CA PHE A 33 -8.09 3.52 2.36
C PHE A 33 -6.98 3.41 3.42
N THR A 34 -5.80 2.93 3.01
CA THR A 34 -4.66 2.82 3.93
C THR A 34 -4.25 4.19 4.45
N LEU A 35 -4.12 5.17 3.54
CA LEU A 35 -3.70 6.52 3.92
C LEU A 35 -4.65 7.17 4.93
N SER A 36 -5.95 6.95 4.75
CA SER A 36 -6.94 7.57 5.64
C SER A 36 -7.12 6.82 6.95
N SER A 37 -6.62 5.60 7.05
CA SER A 37 -6.81 4.78 8.24
C SER A 37 -5.66 4.85 9.25
N VAL A 38 -4.60 5.59 8.92
CA VAL A 38 -3.43 5.70 9.80
C VAL A 38 -3.14 7.16 10.12
N LYS A 39 -2.41 7.38 11.21
CA LYS A 39 -1.99 8.72 11.62
C LYS A 39 -0.50 8.70 11.91
N ALA A 40 0.12 9.88 11.82
CA ALA A 40 1.51 10.02 12.24
C ALA A 40 1.64 9.58 13.70
N GLY A 41 2.64 8.75 13.97
CA GLY A 41 2.87 8.21 15.30
C GLY A 41 2.31 6.81 15.50
N ASP A 42 1.40 6.36 14.64
CA ASP A 42 0.85 5.01 14.74
C ASP A 42 1.90 3.97 14.41
N ARG A 43 1.89 2.87 15.16
CA ARG A 43 2.70 1.71 14.80
C ARG A 43 1.83 0.78 13.96
N VAL A 44 2.30 0.48 12.76
CA VAL A 44 1.51 -0.33 11.83
C VAL A 44 2.41 -1.31 11.09
N LYS A 45 1.77 -2.31 10.54
CA LYS A 45 2.41 -3.25 9.64
C LYS A 45 1.78 -3.04 8.26
N LEU A 46 2.62 -2.71 7.29
CA LEU A 46 2.17 -2.52 5.91
C LEU A 46 2.66 -3.69 5.08
N TYR A 47 1.76 -4.32 4.35
CA TYR A 47 2.12 -5.37 3.41
C TYR A 47 2.58 -4.69 2.13
N THR A 48 3.78 -5.02 1.68
CA THR A 48 4.43 -4.24 0.63
C THR A 48 4.69 -5.03 -0.63
N TYR A 49 4.78 -4.29 -1.71
CA TYR A 49 5.17 -4.81 -3.01
C TYR A 49 6.23 -3.87 -3.58
N LEU A 50 7.38 -4.42 -3.94
CA LEU A 50 8.47 -3.63 -4.49
C LEU A 50 8.43 -3.72 -6.01
N SER A 51 8.24 -2.58 -6.66
CA SER A 51 8.25 -2.49 -8.12
C SER A 51 9.63 -2.02 -8.54
N VAL A 52 10.36 -2.86 -9.27
CA VAL A 52 11.70 -2.54 -9.76
C VAL A 52 11.64 -2.38 -11.26
N LYS A 53 12.03 -1.21 -11.73
CA LYS A 53 12.16 -0.92 -13.14
C LYS A 53 13.58 -0.52 -13.42
N GLU A 54 13.89 -0.36 -14.72
CA GLU A 54 15.24 -0.04 -15.15
C GLU A 54 15.78 1.20 -14.45
N ASP A 55 14.94 2.21 -14.25
CA ASP A 55 15.38 3.50 -13.73
C ASP A 55 14.72 3.88 -12.41
N SER A 56 14.00 2.95 -11.77
CA SER A 56 13.30 3.31 -10.53
C SER A 56 12.98 2.08 -9.70
N MET A 57 12.85 2.32 -8.39
CA MET A 57 12.35 1.34 -7.42
C MET A 57 11.28 2.03 -6.60
N THR A 58 10.12 1.43 -6.52
CA THR A 58 8.97 2.02 -5.83
C THR A 58 8.33 1.00 -4.92
N LEU A 59 8.09 1.39 -3.66
CA LEU A 59 7.37 0.55 -2.72
C LEU A 59 5.89 0.92 -2.73
N PHE A 60 5.05 -0.09 -2.79
CA PHE A 60 3.61 0.06 -2.63
C PHE A 60 3.22 -0.69 -1.37
N GLY A 61 2.33 -0.12 -0.58
CA GLY A 61 1.98 -0.73 0.69
C GLY A 61 0.51 -0.66 1.02
N PHE A 62 0.06 -1.63 1.80
CA PHE A 62 -1.36 -1.80 2.12
C PHE A 62 -1.49 -2.21 3.58
N LYS A 63 -2.46 -1.64 4.26
CA LYS A 63 -2.71 -2.00 5.66
C LYS A 63 -3.28 -3.40 5.78
N GLU A 64 -4.05 -3.84 4.78
CA GLU A 64 -4.69 -5.16 4.77
C GLU A 64 -4.03 -6.05 3.73
N LYS A 65 -3.78 -7.30 4.11
CA LYS A 65 -3.17 -8.24 3.18
C LYS A 65 -4.09 -8.51 1.99
N SER A 66 -5.40 -8.47 2.21
CA SER A 66 -6.36 -8.68 1.12
C SER A 66 -6.22 -7.62 0.03
N PHE A 67 -5.88 -6.40 0.41
CA PHE A 67 -5.65 -5.33 -0.55
C PHE A 67 -4.38 -5.61 -1.36
N LYS A 68 -3.33 -6.09 -0.71
CA LYS A 68 -2.11 -6.46 -1.42
C LYS A 68 -2.38 -7.58 -2.42
N ASP A 69 -3.15 -8.57 -2.00
CA ASP A 69 -3.47 -9.70 -2.87
C ASP A 69 -4.26 -9.23 -4.10
N MET A 70 -5.23 -8.33 -3.89
CA MET A 70 -5.99 -7.77 -4.99
C MET A 70 -5.10 -6.94 -5.91
N PHE A 71 -4.18 -6.17 -5.34
CA PHE A 71 -3.24 -5.37 -6.11
C PHE A 71 -2.43 -6.26 -7.05
N ILE A 72 -1.89 -7.37 -6.52
CA ILE A 72 -1.10 -8.30 -7.33
C ILE A 72 -1.96 -8.92 -8.42
N THR A 73 -3.21 -9.25 -8.10
CA THR A 73 -4.14 -9.79 -9.10
C THR A 73 -4.37 -8.77 -10.22
N LEU A 74 -4.54 -7.51 -9.87
CA LEU A 74 -4.74 -6.46 -10.89
C LEU A 74 -3.52 -6.30 -11.77
N LEU A 75 -2.32 -6.48 -11.22
CA LEU A 75 -1.10 -6.38 -12.02
C LEU A 75 -1.01 -7.48 -13.08
N SER A 76 -1.71 -8.60 -12.89
CA SER A 76 -1.69 -9.68 -13.86
C SER A 76 -2.56 -9.37 -15.08
N VAL A 77 -3.37 -8.32 -15.02
CA VAL A 77 -4.22 -7.91 -16.12
C VAL A 77 -3.39 -7.10 -17.12
N ASN A 78 -3.53 -7.43 -18.41
CA ASN A 78 -2.79 -6.76 -19.45
C ASN A 78 -3.04 -5.26 -19.43
N GLY A 79 -1.98 -4.48 -19.45
CA GLY A 79 -2.07 -3.04 -19.51
C GLY A 79 -2.28 -2.35 -18.18
N VAL A 80 -2.33 -3.11 -17.07
CA VAL A 80 -2.51 -2.52 -15.75
C VAL A 80 -1.15 -2.46 -15.05
N GLY A 81 -0.64 -1.25 -14.86
CA GLY A 81 0.58 -1.05 -14.09
C GLY A 81 0.27 -0.78 -12.62
N PRO A 82 1.32 -0.66 -11.78
CA PRO A 82 1.12 -0.47 -10.34
C PRO A 82 0.33 0.79 -9.98
N ARG A 83 0.55 1.89 -10.71
CA ARG A 83 -0.16 3.13 -10.40
C ARG A 83 -1.65 3.02 -10.69
N VAL A 84 -2.00 2.34 -11.79
CA VAL A 84 -3.40 2.12 -12.13
C VAL A 84 -4.02 1.17 -11.13
N ALA A 85 -3.30 0.12 -10.75
CA ALA A 85 -3.81 -0.86 -9.80
C ALA A 85 -4.14 -0.22 -8.45
N ILE A 86 -3.25 0.64 -7.94
CA ILE A 86 -3.47 1.24 -6.64
C ILE A 86 -4.63 2.23 -6.65
N LYS A 87 -4.83 2.94 -7.77
CA LYS A 87 -5.98 3.82 -7.91
C LYS A 87 -7.27 3.03 -7.97
N THR A 88 -7.25 1.89 -8.65
CA THR A 88 -8.40 1.02 -8.72
C THR A 88 -8.81 0.54 -7.33
N LEU A 89 -7.83 0.15 -6.51
CA LEU A 89 -8.09 -0.30 -5.15
C LEU A 89 -8.67 0.81 -4.28
N SER A 90 -8.29 2.04 -4.53
CA SER A 90 -8.81 3.18 -3.77
C SER A 90 -10.32 3.33 -3.95
N VAL A 91 -10.87 2.79 -5.02
CA VAL A 91 -12.29 2.86 -5.31
C VAL A 91 -13.01 1.58 -4.89
N MET A 92 -12.37 0.43 -5.06
CA MET A 92 -13.03 -0.88 -4.88
C MET A 92 -13.25 -1.27 -3.42
N LYS A 93 -12.29 -1.01 -2.55
CA LYS A 93 -12.37 -1.36 -1.12
C LYS A 93 -12.89 -2.78 -0.91
N PRO A 94 -12.15 -3.80 -1.38
CA PRO A 94 -12.66 -5.18 -1.35
C PRO A 94 -13.03 -5.69 0.04
N GLU A 95 -12.31 -5.26 1.08
CA GLU A 95 -12.60 -5.69 2.44
C GLU A 95 -13.93 -5.13 2.93
N GLU A 96 -14.21 -3.89 2.58
CA GLU A 96 -15.45 -3.24 2.95
C GLU A 96 -16.63 -3.88 2.24
N ASP A 97 -16.47 -4.24 0.97
CA ASP A 97 -17.52 -4.92 0.22
C ASP A 97 -17.89 -6.23 0.87
N ARG A 98 -16.88 -6.98 1.35
CA ARG A 98 -17.13 -8.24 2.01
C ARG A 98 -17.95 -8.07 3.28
N LYS A 99 -17.64 -7.03 4.04
CA LYS A 99 -18.37 -6.75 5.27
C LYS A 99 -19.81 -6.35 5.01
N SER A 100 -20.04 -5.62 3.94
CA SER A 100 -21.38 -5.15 3.65
C SER A 100 -22.32 -6.27 3.21
N VAL A 101 -21.79 -7.39 2.80
CA VAL A 101 -22.58 -8.55 2.41
C VAL A 101 -23.12 -9.28 3.63
N VAL A 102 -22.42 -9.19 4.72
CA VAL A 102 -22.84 -9.84 5.95
C VAL A 102 -23.92 -9.03 6.66
#